data_2ebbc0708c2c16c1b6a57b8c333a872b
#
_entry.id   2ebbc0708c2c16c1b6a57b8c333a872b
#
_cell.length_a   1.000
_cell.length_b   1.000
_cell.length_c   1.000
_cell.angle_alpha   90.00
_cell.angle_beta   90.00
_cell.angle_gamma   90.00
#
_symmetry.space_group_name_H-M   'P 1'
#
loop_
_entity.id
_entity.type
_entity.pdbx_description
1 polymer ?
#
loop_
_entity_poly.entity_id
_entity_poly.type
_entity_poly.pdbx_seq_one_letter_code
_entity_poly.pdbx_strand_id
1 'polypeptide(L)'
;MRPLLISLAAVSLPACGEGALQAPGSVDRMQKAEVEAIVREYLLREPEILFEMQQAYQAKEEMKQSLQAEKAWDQLIRSSQNDPMIGNKDAPITIIEFSDYECTFCKRAMPWVLAQADDGRQDIRVIVKESAWKEQTSEPAARAALAARKQGKYREMHIALMKAPYGAFTPEFLEAMARSAGLDIPRWKSDMISPEITKQIGKYDEEYKLAGVSGTPSFLINGVFVGGFDQAQLEAVIEAQRQKLRARQ
;
A
#
# COMPACT_ATOMS: atom_id res chain seq x y z
N MET A 1 88.28 43.80 0.65
CA MET A 1 86.96 43.23 0.94
C MET A 1 86.33 42.80 -0.38
N ARG A 2 86.28 41.49 -0.63
CA ARG A 2 85.79 40.96 -1.89
C ARG A 2 84.30 40.51 -1.68
N PRO A 3 83.37 40.81 -2.55
CA PRO A 3 82.03 40.23 -2.48
C PRO A 3 82.04 38.86 -3.14
N LEU A 4 81.41 37.89 -2.44
CA LEU A 4 81.14 36.57 -2.92
C LEU A 4 79.93 36.57 -3.86
N LEU A 5 80.16 36.13 -5.09
CA LEU A 5 79.09 35.89 -6.06
C LEU A 5 78.51 34.47 -5.83
N ILE A 6 77.29 34.41 -5.40
CA ILE A 6 76.55 33.18 -5.29
C ILE A 6 75.84 32.90 -6.61
N SER A 7 76.28 31.83 -7.30
CA SER A 7 75.70 31.38 -8.56
C SER A 7 74.44 30.59 -8.26
N LEU A 8 73.25 31.07 -8.68
CA LEU A 8 72.00 30.32 -8.63
C LEU A 8 71.99 29.33 -9.82
N ALA A 9 72.08 28.08 -9.51
CA ALA A 9 71.80 26.99 -10.45
C ALA A 9 70.28 26.81 -10.63
N ALA A 10 69.79 27.10 -11.83
CA ALA A 10 68.42 26.87 -12.23
C ALA A 10 68.19 25.34 -12.36
N VAL A 11 67.41 24.73 -11.47
CA VAL A 11 66.91 23.35 -11.59
C VAL A 11 65.66 23.39 -12.46
N SER A 12 65.76 22.89 -13.67
CA SER A 12 64.64 22.65 -14.56
C SER A 12 63.88 21.42 -14.10
N LEU A 13 62.69 21.64 -13.59
CA LEU A 13 61.71 20.54 -13.32
C LEU A 13 61.14 20.06 -14.64
N PRO A 14 61.02 18.73 -14.87
CA PRO A 14 60.31 18.22 -16.04
C PRO A 14 58.82 18.53 -15.90
N ALA A 15 58.21 19.08 -16.92
CA ALA A 15 56.78 19.25 -17.03
C ALA A 15 56.08 17.89 -16.94
N CYS A 16 55.31 17.70 -15.88
CA CYS A 16 54.34 16.63 -15.81
C CYS A 16 53.35 16.82 -16.94
N GLY A 17 53.32 15.88 -17.88
CA GLY A 17 52.33 15.86 -18.94
C GLY A 17 50.91 15.81 -18.31
N GLU A 18 50.07 16.72 -18.77
CA GLU A 18 48.63 16.66 -18.55
C GLU A 18 48.13 15.35 -19.15
N GLY A 19 48.01 14.34 -18.28
CA GLY A 19 47.21 13.17 -18.58
C GLY A 19 45.77 13.64 -18.73
N ALA A 20 45.33 13.83 -19.95
CA ALA A 20 43.93 14.04 -20.28
C ALA A 20 43.15 12.87 -19.65
N LEU A 21 42.33 13.19 -18.63
CA LEU A 21 41.29 12.30 -18.14
C LEU A 21 40.37 12.01 -19.32
N GLN A 22 40.63 10.89 -19.99
CA GLN A 22 39.71 10.38 -20.99
C GLN A 22 38.37 10.13 -20.26
N ALA A 23 37.36 10.90 -20.64
CA ALA A 23 36.00 10.69 -20.23
C ALA A 23 35.63 9.23 -20.55
N PRO A 24 34.95 8.50 -19.63
CA PRO A 24 34.48 7.16 -19.89
C PRO A 24 33.31 7.26 -20.88
N GLY A 25 33.57 7.08 -22.17
CA GLY A 25 32.46 7.21 -23.07
C GLY A 25 32.80 7.17 -24.55
N SER A 26 33.13 6.09 -25.04
CA SER A 26 32.62 5.54 -26.29
C SER A 26 32.85 4.04 -26.23
N VAL A 27 31.85 3.35 -25.66
CA VAL A 27 31.70 1.93 -25.95
C VAL A 27 31.54 1.89 -27.47
N ASP A 28 32.59 1.47 -28.17
CA ASP A 28 32.58 1.33 -29.61
C ASP A 28 31.29 0.62 -30.03
N ARG A 29 30.59 1.06 -31.09
CA ARG A 29 29.32 0.47 -31.53
C ARG A 29 29.43 -1.03 -31.77
N MET A 30 30.61 -1.53 -32.15
CA MET A 30 30.90 -2.96 -32.26
C MET A 30 30.88 -3.65 -30.89
N GLN A 31 31.52 -3.09 -29.87
CA GLN A 31 31.52 -3.67 -28.52
C GLN A 31 30.10 -3.68 -27.93
N LYS A 32 29.28 -2.66 -28.19
CA LYS A 32 27.90 -2.62 -27.75
C LYS A 32 27.05 -3.72 -28.40
N ALA A 33 27.13 -3.89 -29.70
CA ALA A 33 26.40 -4.92 -30.43
C ALA A 33 26.83 -6.35 -30.02
N GLU A 34 28.11 -6.55 -29.73
CA GLU A 34 28.62 -7.82 -29.24
C GLU A 34 28.11 -8.15 -27.83
N VAL A 35 28.12 -7.17 -26.91
CA VAL A 35 27.56 -7.35 -25.58
C VAL A 35 26.05 -7.60 -25.65
N GLU A 36 25.32 -6.87 -26.48
CA GLU A 36 23.87 -7.10 -26.68
C GLU A 36 23.60 -8.51 -27.23
N ALA A 37 24.42 -9.01 -28.13
CA ALA A 37 24.29 -10.37 -28.68
C ALA A 37 24.56 -11.45 -27.61
N ILE A 38 25.60 -11.28 -26.81
CA ILE A 38 25.94 -12.20 -25.70
C ILE A 38 24.82 -12.21 -24.66
N VAL A 39 24.32 -11.03 -24.24
CA VAL A 39 23.21 -10.92 -23.28
C VAL A 39 21.94 -11.59 -23.83
N ARG A 40 21.62 -11.35 -25.11
CA ARG A 40 20.47 -11.98 -25.75
C ARG A 40 20.58 -13.50 -25.80
N GLU A 41 21.76 -14.02 -26.23
CA GLU A 41 22.02 -15.46 -26.29
C GLU A 41 21.91 -16.09 -24.91
N TYR A 42 22.47 -15.46 -23.88
CA TYR A 42 22.44 -15.92 -22.51
C TYR A 42 21.00 -16.00 -21.99
N LEU A 43 20.19 -14.91 -22.14
CA LEU A 43 18.80 -14.88 -21.69
C LEU A 43 17.91 -15.89 -22.44
N LEU A 44 18.21 -16.18 -23.72
CA LEU A 44 17.46 -17.20 -24.48
C LEU A 44 17.86 -18.63 -24.09
N ARG A 45 19.09 -18.83 -23.64
CA ARG A 45 19.57 -20.12 -23.15
C ARG A 45 19.10 -20.43 -21.73
N GLU A 46 19.00 -19.39 -20.89
CA GLU A 46 18.63 -19.48 -19.47
C GLU A 46 17.39 -18.61 -19.18
N PRO A 47 16.21 -18.94 -19.74
CA PRO A 47 15.01 -18.11 -19.63
C PRO A 47 14.48 -17.99 -18.19
N GLU A 48 14.87 -18.91 -17.30
CA GLU A 48 14.52 -18.92 -15.88
C GLU A 48 14.99 -17.65 -15.15
N ILE A 49 16.05 -17.00 -15.63
CA ILE A 49 16.57 -15.73 -15.07
C ILE A 49 15.49 -14.66 -15.01
N LEU A 50 14.56 -14.63 -15.97
CA LEU A 50 13.46 -13.66 -15.95
C LEU A 50 12.55 -13.88 -14.75
N PHE A 51 12.28 -15.13 -14.37
CA PHE A 51 11.50 -15.46 -13.17
C PHE A 51 12.26 -15.12 -11.90
N GLU A 52 13.55 -15.44 -11.84
CA GLU A 52 14.40 -15.10 -10.69
C GLU A 52 14.48 -13.58 -10.49
N MET A 53 14.67 -12.82 -11.56
CA MET A 53 14.67 -11.35 -11.53
C MET A 53 13.31 -10.78 -11.09
N GLN A 54 12.22 -11.35 -11.59
CA GLN A 54 10.86 -10.95 -11.19
C GLN A 54 10.64 -11.22 -9.71
N GLN A 55 11.00 -12.40 -9.20
CA GLN A 55 10.88 -12.75 -7.79
C GLN A 55 11.74 -11.82 -6.91
N ALA A 56 12.99 -11.58 -7.31
CA ALA A 56 13.87 -10.67 -6.58
C ALA A 56 13.33 -9.23 -6.55
N TYR A 57 12.77 -8.77 -7.65
CA TYR A 57 12.13 -7.45 -7.73
C TYR A 57 10.89 -7.38 -6.82
N GLN A 58 10.02 -8.40 -6.88
CA GLN A 58 8.82 -8.48 -6.03
C GLN A 58 9.20 -8.49 -4.54
N ALA A 59 10.15 -9.33 -4.14
CA ALA A 59 10.63 -9.38 -2.76
C ALA A 59 11.18 -8.03 -2.27
N LYS A 60 11.89 -7.30 -3.15
CA LYS A 60 12.38 -5.95 -2.84
C LYS A 60 11.26 -4.95 -2.64
N GLU A 61 10.24 -4.95 -3.50
CA GLU A 61 9.10 -4.05 -3.37
C GLU A 61 8.25 -4.39 -2.14
N GLU A 62 8.02 -5.67 -1.84
CA GLU A 62 7.33 -6.13 -0.64
C GLU A 62 8.06 -5.69 0.64
N MET A 63 9.38 -5.83 0.67
CA MET A 63 10.21 -5.35 1.79
C MET A 63 10.08 -3.83 1.97
N LYS A 64 10.13 -3.07 0.87
CA LYS A 64 9.96 -1.62 0.89
C LYS A 64 8.58 -1.22 1.41
N GLN A 65 7.51 -1.87 0.93
CA GLN A 65 6.14 -1.65 1.40
C GLN A 65 6.00 -2.00 2.87
N SER A 66 6.55 -3.13 3.32
CA SER A 66 6.52 -3.54 4.73
C SER A 66 7.19 -2.52 5.64
N LEU A 67 8.38 -2.02 5.27
CA LEU A 67 9.08 -0.98 6.04
C LEU A 67 8.31 0.35 6.06
N GLN A 68 7.67 0.71 4.96
CA GLN A 68 6.87 1.93 4.87
C GLN A 68 5.61 1.82 5.73
N ALA A 69 4.91 0.69 5.65
CA ALA A 69 3.70 0.41 6.43
C ALA A 69 3.99 0.36 7.94
N GLU A 70 5.10 -0.26 8.35
CA GLU A 70 5.55 -0.28 9.74
C GLU A 70 5.76 1.14 10.28
N LYS A 71 6.47 1.98 9.52
CA LYS A 71 6.68 3.40 9.89
C LYS A 71 5.38 4.21 9.96
N ALA A 72 4.42 3.88 9.11
CA ALA A 72 3.13 4.57 9.05
C ALA A 72 2.16 4.12 10.16
N TRP A 73 2.36 2.96 10.76
CA TRP A 73 1.41 2.29 11.66
C TRP A 73 0.84 3.21 12.75
N ASP A 74 1.73 3.84 13.54
CA ASP A 74 1.30 4.68 14.65
C ASP A 74 0.46 5.89 14.19
N GLN A 75 0.79 6.46 13.04
CA GLN A 75 0.05 7.56 12.48
C GLN A 75 -1.33 7.09 11.98
N LEU A 76 -1.38 5.94 11.30
CA LEU A 76 -2.62 5.33 10.83
C LEU A 76 -3.57 5.01 11.98
N ILE A 77 -3.07 4.45 13.08
CA ILE A 77 -3.90 4.15 14.26
C ILE A 77 -4.45 5.44 14.89
N ARG A 78 -3.61 6.47 15.05
CA ARG A 78 -4.06 7.75 15.60
C ARG A 78 -5.11 8.44 14.74
N SER A 79 -4.98 8.36 13.42
CA SER A 79 -5.93 8.95 12.48
C SER A 79 -7.24 8.16 12.34
N SER A 80 -7.26 6.89 12.79
CA SER A 80 -8.38 5.96 12.59
C SER A 80 -9.49 6.06 13.64
N GLN A 81 -9.43 6.98 14.59
CA GLN A 81 -10.41 7.07 15.68
C GLN A 81 -11.86 7.20 15.21
N ASN A 82 -12.05 7.81 14.04
CA ASN A 82 -13.36 8.04 13.43
C ASN A 82 -13.55 7.22 12.13
N ASP A 83 -12.79 6.17 11.92
CA ASP A 83 -12.95 5.32 10.75
C ASP A 83 -13.99 4.21 11.00
N PRO A 84 -14.56 3.62 9.95
CA PRO A 84 -15.37 2.43 10.07
C PRO A 84 -14.61 1.30 10.76
N MET A 85 -15.26 0.66 11.72
CA MET A 85 -14.68 -0.43 12.48
C MET A 85 -15.68 -1.56 12.65
N ILE A 86 -15.20 -2.79 12.55
CA ILE A 86 -15.95 -4.02 12.75
C ILE A 86 -15.24 -4.83 13.85
N GLY A 87 -16.00 -5.42 14.76
CA GLY A 87 -15.48 -6.22 15.88
C GLY A 87 -15.35 -5.43 17.18
N ASN A 88 -14.58 -5.97 18.13
CA ASN A 88 -14.41 -5.39 19.45
C ASN A 88 -13.45 -4.20 19.41
N LYS A 89 -13.94 -2.99 19.77
CA LYS A 89 -13.13 -1.76 19.77
C LYS A 89 -11.87 -1.82 20.64
N ASP A 90 -11.89 -2.65 21.68
CA ASP A 90 -10.81 -2.80 22.65
C ASP A 90 -9.91 -4.01 22.35
N ALA A 91 -10.09 -4.63 21.18
CA ALA A 91 -9.31 -5.79 20.75
C ALA A 91 -7.81 -5.46 20.67
N PRO A 92 -6.92 -6.37 21.15
CA PRO A 92 -5.49 -6.16 21.14
C PRO A 92 -4.85 -6.30 19.76
N ILE A 93 -5.53 -6.96 18.82
CA ILE A 93 -5.08 -7.09 17.43
C ILE A 93 -5.94 -6.18 16.57
N THR A 94 -5.28 -5.29 15.83
CA THR A 94 -5.93 -4.41 14.88
C THR A 94 -5.52 -4.80 13.47
N ILE A 95 -6.52 -5.03 12.62
CA ILE A 95 -6.36 -5.16 11.18
C ILE A 95 -6.83 -3.84 10.57
N ILE A 96 -5.97 -3.16 9.81
CA ILE A 96 -6.40 -2.10 8.90
C ILE A 96 -6.51 -2.73 7.52
N GLU A 97 -7.70 -2.73 6.95
CA GLU A 97 -7.97 -3.16 5.58
C GLU A 97 -8.09 -1.94 4.67
N PHE A 98 -7.26 -1.88 3.65
CA PHE A 98 -7.39 -0.97 2.52
C PHE A 98 -8.22 -1.67 1.44
N SER A 99 -9.44 -1.19 1.23
CA SER A 99 -10.49 -1.93 0.51
C SER A 99 -11.20 -1.09 -0.54
N ASP A 100 -11.72 -1.72 -1.58
CA ASP A 100 -12.46 -1.07 -2.67
C ASP A 100 -13.68 -1.93 -3.06
N TYR A 101 -14.84 -1.32 -3.12
CA TYR A 101 -16.10 -2.01 -3.47
C TYR A 101 -16.16 -2.51 -4.92
N GLU A 102 -15.31 -2.01 -5.80
CA GLU A 102 -15.15 -2.49 -7.18
C GLU A 102 -13.97 -3.45 -7.35
N CYS A 103 -13.36 -3.88 -6.26
CA CYS A 103 -12.27 -4.85 -6.30
C CYS A 103 -12.79 -6.28 -6.05
N THR A 104 -12.62 -7.17 -7.05
CA THR A 104 -13.03 -8.58 -6.94
C THR A 104 -12.33 -9.29 -5.79
N PHE A 105 -11.06 -8.99 -5.53
CA PHE A 105 -10.30 -9.61 -4.44
C PHE A 105 -10.77 -9.11 -3.07
N CYS A 106 -11.20 -7.84 -2.94
CA CYS A 106 -11.82 -7.32 -1.71
C CYS A 106 -13.15 -8.03 -1.44
N LYS A 107 -13.98 -8.20 -2.47
CA LYS A 107 -15.24 -8.97 -2.35
C LYS A 107 -14.98 -10.41 -1.90
N ARG A 108 -13.91 -11.05 -2.36
CA ARG A 108 -13.50 -12.39 -1.93
C ARG A 108 -12.94 -12.42 -0.51
N ALA A 109 -12.26 -11.37 -0.08
CA ALA A 109 -11.71 -11.26 1.27
C ALA A 109 -12.77 -10.99 2.33
N MET A 110 -13.85 -10.29 1.99
CA MET A 110 -14.89 -9.83 2.93
C MET A 110 -15.43 -10.92 3.87
N PRO A 111 -15.79 -12.14 3.43
CA PRO A 111 -16.26 -13.17 4.35
C PRO A 111 -15.22 -13.55 5.40
N TRP A 112 -13.95 -13.63 5.02
CA TRP A 112 -12.86 -13.90 5.94
C TRP A 112 -12.66 -12.74 6.92
N VAL A 113 -12.66 -11.49 6.44
CA VAL A 113 -12.54 -10.29 7.27
C VAL A 113 -13.62 -10.24 8.35
N LEU A 114 -14.88 -10.49 7.97
CA LEU A 114 -15.98 -10.54 8.91
C LEU A 114 -15.83 -11.68 9.93
N ALA A 115 -15.37 -12.85 9.48
CA ALA A 115 -15.14 -13.99 10.38
C ALA A 115 -14.04 -13.70 11.42
N GLN A 116 -13.01 -12.91 11.07
CA GLN A 116 -11.99 -12.48 12.05
C GLN A 116 -12.58 -11.56 13.12
N ALA A 117 -13.45 -10.64 12.74
CA ALA A 117 -14.08 -9.71 13.67
C ALA A 117 -15.18 -10.35 14.54
N ASP A 118 -15.81 -11.41 14.03
CA ASP A 118 -16.93 -12.11 14.67
C ASP A 118 -16.51 -13.39 15.42
N ASP A 119 -15.21 -13.72 15.40
CA ASP A 119 -14.75 -14.90 16.12
C ASP A 119 -15.02 -14.71 17.64
N GLY A 120 -15.45 -15.77 18.32
CA GLY A 120 -15.86 -15.72 19.73
C GLY A 120 -14.75 -15.26 20.69
N ARG A 121 -13.49 -15.11 20.23
CA ARG A 121 -12.36 -14.63 21.01
C ARG A 121 -12.39 -13.13 21.24
N GLN A 122 -13.03 -12.38 20.33
CA GLN A 122 -13.11 -10.92 20.36
C GLN A 122 -11.73 -10.22 20.48
N ASP A 123 -10.68 -10.88 20.01
CA ASP A 123 -9.30 -10.40 20.09
C ASP A 123 -8.86 -9.59 18.87
N ILE A 124 -9.76 -9.43 17.88
CA ILE A 124 -9.51 -8.71 16.63
C ILE A 124 -10.55 -7.60 16.42
N ARG A 125 -10.07 -6.44 16.00
CA ARG A 125 -10.87 -5.39 15.37
C ARG A 125 -10.36 -5.11 13.96
N VAL A 126 -11.27 -4.81 13.05
CA VAL A 126 -10.96 -4.43 11.67
C VAL A 126 -11.36 -2.99 11.44
N ILE A 127 -10.43 -2.18 11.01
CA ILE A 127 -10.64 -0.80 10.57
C ILE A 127 -10.60 -0.81 9.04
N VAL A 128 -11.64 -0.29 8.40
CA VAL A 128 -11.71 -0.28 6.94
C VAL A 128 -11.37 1.12 6.40
N LYS A 129 -10.43 1.18 5.46
CA LYS A 129 -10.06 2.37 4.70
C LYS A 129 -10.63 2.22 3.29
N GLU A 130 -11.67 3.00 3.01
CA GLU A 130 -12.38 2.92 1.74
C GLU A 130 -11.59 3.57 0.62
N SER A 131 -11.27 2.82 -0.44
CA SER A 131 -10.69 3.38 -1.66
C SER A 131 -11.76 4.10 -2.48
N ALA A 132 -11.36 5.21 -3.07
CA ALA A 132 -12.16 5.95 -4.05
C ALA A 132 -11.39 6.15 -5.37
N TRP A 133 -10.45 5.27 -5.69
CA TRP A 133 -9.55 5.42 -6.86
C TRP A 133 -10.27 5.45 -8.20
N LYS A 134 -11.47 4.86 -8.26
CA LYS A 134 -12.34 4.95 -9.42
C LYS A 134 -13.46 5.93 -9.12
N GLU A 135 -13.24 7.21 -9.41
CA GLU A 135 -14.17 8.31 -9.12
C GLU A 135 -15.63 8.03 -9.51
N GLN A 136 -15.84 7.35 -10.65
CA GLN A 136 -17.17 7.07 -11.17
C GLN A 136 -17.87 5.88 -10.53
N THR A 137 -17.14 4.94 -9.95
CA THR A 137 -17.70 3.67 -9.45
C THR A 137 -17.37 3.39 -7.99
N SER A 138 -16.10 3.47 -7.57
CA SER A 138 -15.71 3.18 -6.18
C SER A 138 -16.10 4.31 -5.23
N GLU A 139 -15.94 5.57 -5.62
CA GLU A 139 -16.23 6.71 -4.74
C GLU A 139 -17.71 6.79 -4.31
N PRO A 140 -18.72 6.63 -5.21
CA PRO A 140 -20.12 6.61 -4.79
C PRO A 140 -20.42 5.52 -3.75
N ALA A 141 -19.81 4.33 -3.88
CA ALA A 141 -19.98 3.23 -2.93
C ALA A 141 -19.31 3.53 -1.59
N ALA A 142 -18.09 4.08 -1.60
CA ALA A 142 -17.40 4.52 -0.39
C ALA A 142 -18.20 5.60 0.37
N ARG A 143 -18.72 6.61 -0.35
CA ARG A 143 -19.61 7.64 0.21
C ARG A 143 -20.87 7.04 0.82
N ALA A 144 -21.48 6.07 0.15
CA ALA A 144 -22.67 5.38 0.62
C ALA A 144 -22.43 4.64 1.94
N ALA A 145 -21.31 3.93 2.06
CA ALA A 145 -20.91 3.23 3.27
C ALA A 145 -20.62 4.20 4.43
N LEU A 146 -19.87 5.28 4.17
CA LEU A 146 -19.54 6.28 5.17
C LEU A 146 -20.79 7.04 5.65
N ALA A 147 -21.75 7.34 4.77
CA ALA A 147 -23.03 7.93 5.14
C ALA A 147 -23.88 6.97 6.00
N ALA A 148 -23.88 5.67 5.69
CA ALA A 148 -24.53 4.66 6.50
C ALA A 148 -23.90 4.54 7.90
N ARG A 149 -22.57 4.71 8.01
CA ARG A 149 -21.86 4.76 9.30
C ARG A 149 -22.42 5.84 10.22
N LYS A 150 -22.75 7.04 9.70
CA LYS A 150 -23.32 8.15 10.51
C LYS A 150 -24.68 7.82 11.11
N GLN A 151 -25.31 6.72 10.64
CA GLN A 151 -26.56 6.18 11.18
C GLN A 151 -26.36 4.83 11.91
N GLY A 152 -25.11 4.43 12.18
CA GLY A 152 -24.78 3.17 12.86
C GLY A 152 -25.00 1.91 12.02
N LYS A 153 -25.10 2.06 10.68
CA LYS A 153 -25.42 1.00 9.72
C LYS A 153 -24.29 0.70 8.73
N TYR A 154 -23.06 1.01 9.15
CA TYR A 154 -21.88 0.77 8.29
C TYR A 154 -21.78 -0.70 7.87
N ARG A 155 -21.85 -1.62 8.85
CA ARG A 155 -21.63 -3.06 8.60
C ARG A 155 -22.64 -3.62 7.60
N GLU A 156 -23.90 -3.29 7.78
CA GLU A 156 -24.98 -3.76 6.90
C GLU A 156 -24.77 -3.24 5.47
N MET A 157 -24.44 -1.94 5.34
CA MET A 157 -24.19 -1.33 4.03
C MET A 157 -22.91 -1.87 3.40
N HIS A 158 -21.84 -2.03 4.16
CA HIS A 158 -20.57 -2.60 3.69
C HIS A 158 -20.77 -4.02 3.12
N ILE A 159 -21.46 -4.89 3.84
CA ILE A 159 -21.76 -6.24 3.38
C ILE A 159 -22.59 -6.21 2.09
N ALA A 160 -23.59 -5.34 2.01
CA ALA A 160 -24.44 -5.22 0.82
C ALA A 160 -23.62 -4.75 -0.40
N LEU A 161 -22.77 -3.74 -0.24
CA LEU A 161 -21.90 -3.21 -1.30
C LEU A 161 -20.87 -4.26 -1.77
N MET A 162 -20.25 -4.99 -0.84
CA MET A 162 -19.29 -6.05 -1.18
C MET A 162 -19.95 -7.23 -1.93
N LYS A 163 -21.23 -7.48 -1.71
CA LYS A 163 -22.00 -8.53 -2.44
C LYS A 163 -22.54 -8.05 -3.79
N ALA A 164 -22.54 -6.75 -4.04
CA ALA A 164 -23.06 -6.18 -5.26
C ALA A 164 -22.22 -6.59 -6.51
N PRO A 165 -22.83 -6.72 -7.68
CA PRO A 165 -22.10 -6.92 -8.92
C PRO A 165 -21.14 -5.76 -9.22
N TYR A 166 -20.10 -6.04 -10.01
CA TYR A 166 -19.20 -5.01 -10.53
C TYR A 166 -19.99 -3.99 -11.39
N GLY A 167 -19.71 -2.70 -11.21
CA GLY A 167 -20.34 -1.62 -11.97
C GLY A 167 -21.79 -1.32 -11.58
N ALA A 168 -22.31 -1.89 -10.48
CA ALA A 168 -23.72 -1.74 -10.11
C ALA A 168 -24.05 -0.43 -9.37
N PHE A 169 -23.08 0.38 -8.98
CA PHE A 169 -23.26 1.47 -8.02
C PHE A 169 -23.87 2.75 -8.61
N THR A 170 -25.01 2.59 -9.33
CA THR A 170 -25.82 3.75 -9.73
C THR A 170 -26.49 4.40 -8.52
N PRO A 171 -26.91 5.67 -8.60
CA PRO A 171 -27.61 6.35 -7.51
C PRO A 171 -28.86 5.58 -7.03
N GLU A 172 -29.63 5.02 -7.98
CA GLU A 172 -30.84 4.27 -7.69
C GLU A 172 -30.53 2.95 -6.98
N PHE A 173 -29.46 2.24 -7.41
CA PHE A 173 -29.04 1.00 -6.79
C PHE A 173 -28.54 1.23 -5.36
N LEU A 174 -27.72 2.25 -5.15
CA LEU A 174 -27.23 2.62 -3.83
C LEU A 174 -28.36 3.04 -2.90
N GLU A 175 -29.38 3.77 -3.41
CA GLU A 175 -30.55 4.14 -2.61
C GLU A 175 -31.39 2.91 -2.23
N ALA A 176 -31.55 1.95 -3.14
CA ALA A 176 -32.26 0.71 -2.84
C ALA A 176 -31.56 -0.09 -1.72
N MET A 177 -30.22 -0.15 -1.76
CA MET A 177 -29.43 -0.77 -0.70
C MET A 177 -29.56 -0.03 0.63
N ALA A 178 -29.52 1.30 0.61
CA ALA A 178 -29.69 2.14 1.81
C ALA A 178 -31.08 1.92 2.44
N ARG A 179 -32.14 1.82 1.65
CA ARG A 179 -33.50 1.48 2.10
C ARG A 179 -33.55 0.09 2.74
N SER A 180 -32.91 -0.89 2.09
CA SER A 180 -32.86 -2.28 2.61
C SER A 180 -32.09 -2.38 3.94
N ALA A 181 -31.08 -1.50 4.13
CA ALA A 181 -30.35 -1.41 5.38
C ALA A 181 -31.10 -0.62 6.49
N GLY A 182 -32.28 -0.08 6.18
CA GLY A 182 -33.13 0.66 7.12
C GLY A 182 -32.60 2.07 7.45
N LEU A 183 -31.96 2.72 6.47
CA LEU A 183 -31.45 4.07 6.60
C LEU A 183 -32.54 5.14 6.39
N ASP A 184 -32.43 6.26 7.11
CA ASP A 184 -33.11 7.51 6.79
C ASP A 184 -32.52 8.05 5.47
N ILE A 185 -33.29 7.93 4.39
CA ILE A 185 -32.81 8.23 3.05
C ILE A 185 -32.51 9.71 2.81
N PRO A 186 -33.38 10.68 3.22
CA PRO A 186 -33.06 12.08 3.14
C PRO A 186 -31.74 12.45 3.83
N ARG A 187 -31.54 11.97 5.04
CA ARG A 187 -30.31 12.18 5.82
C ARG A 187 -29.12 11.51 5.15
N TRP A 188 -29.24 10.25 4.73
CA TRP A 188 -28.18 9.50 4.07
C TRP A 188 -27.70 10.19 2.77
N LYS A 189 -28.62 10.68 1.93
CA LYS A 189 -28.28 11.44 0.72
C LYS A 189 -27.52 12.72 1.05
N SER A 190 -27.97 13.46 2.06
CA SER A 190 -27.28 14.68 2.51
C SER A 190 -25.89 14.37 3.04
N ASP A 191 -25.74 13.28 3.81
CA ASP A 191 -24.45 12.86 4.35
C ASP A 191 -23.48 12.43 3.24
N MET A 192 -23.92 11.71 2.20
CA MET A 192 -23.08 11.27 1.08
C MET A 192 -22.30 12.42 0.41
N ILE A 193 -22.91 13.60 0.30
CA ILE A 193 -22.31 14.78 -0.36
C ILE A 193 -21.69 15.76 0.65
N SER A 194 -21.64 15.40 1.92
CA SER A 194 -21.15 16.30 2.97
C SER A 194 -19.64 16.55 2.84
N PRO A 195 -19.18 17.78 3.23
CA PRO A 195 -17.75 18.09 3.28
C PRO A 195 -16.97 17.16 4.22
N GLU A 196 -17.62 16.64 5.26
CA GLU A 196 -17.02 15.69 6.20
C GLU A 196 -16.62 14.39 5.49
N ILE A 197 -17.53 13.79 4.73
CA ILE A 197 -17.24 12.55 3.97
C ILE A 197 -16.21 12.82 2.87
N THR A 198 -16.28 13.96 2.19
CA THR A 198 -15.27 14.36 1.21
C THR A 198 -13.88 14.45 1.84
N LYS A 199 -13.77 15.07 3.01
CA LYS A 199 -12.51 15.12 3.77
C LYS A 199 -12.05 13.73 4.22
N GLN A 200 -12.98 12.86 4.61
CA GLN A 200 -12.67 11.49 5.01
C GLN A 200 -12.08 10.67 3.86
N ILE A 201 -12.64 10.77 2.65
CA ILE A 201 -12.12 10.10 1.45
C ILE A 201 -10.73 10.63 1.10
N GLY A 202 -10.54 11.95 1.07
CA GLY A 202 -9.23 12.55 0.83
C GLY A 202 -8.17 12.12 1.86
N LYS A 203 -8.58 11.96 3.13
CA LYS A 203 -7.71 11.40 4.17
C LYS A 203 -7.30 9.96 3.84
N TYR A 204 -8.20 9.12 3.34
CA TYR A 204 -7.86 7.75 2.96
C TYR A 204 -6.85 7.71 1.82
N ASP A 205 -6.99 8.57 0.82
CA ASP A 205 -6.01 8.66 -0.28
C ASP A 205 -4.61 9.02 0.22
N GLU A 206 -4.51 9.91 1.21
CA GLU A 206 -3.24 10.23 1.86
C GLU A 206 -2.69 9.04 2.66
N GLU A 207 -3.55 8.31 3.36
CA GLU A 207 -3.18 7.15 4.16
C GLU A 207 -2.74 5.95 3.31
N TYR A 208 -3.35 5.74 2.12
CA TYR A 208 -2.87 4.79 1.12
C TYR A 208 -1.43 5.09 0.70
N LYS A 209 -1.15 6.36 0.37
CA LYS A 209 0.20 6.81 0.01
C LYS A 209 1.19 6.67 1.18
N LEU A 210 0.75 7.07 2.38
CA LEU A 210 1.57 6.98 3.60
C LEU A 210 1.98 5.54 3.88
N ALA A 211 1.06 4.59 3.76
CA ALA A 211 1.30 3.17 3.99
C ALA A 211 2.03 2.47 2.82
N GLY A 212 2.25 3.15 1.69
CA GLY A 212 2.83 2.54 0.49
C GLY A 212 1.92 1.53 -0.19
N VAL A 213 0.60 1.63 0.04
CA VAL A 213 -0.39 0.74 -0.57
C VAL A 213 -0.59 1.11 -2.03
N SER A 214 -0.37 0.15 -2.92
CA SER A 214 -0.50 0.31 -4.37
C SER A 214 -1.65 -0.50 -4.99
N GLY A 215 -2.38 -1.25 -4.17
CA GLY A 215 -3.50 -2.09 -4.62
C GLY A 215 -4.40 -2.54 -3.47
N THR A 216 -5.58 -3.07 -3.82
CA THR A 216 -6.57 -3.59 -2.88
C THR A 216 -6.91 -5.05 -3.16
N PRO A 217 -7.24 -5.83 -2.12
CA PRO A 217 -7.11 -5.47 -0.73
C PRO A 217 -5.64 -5.41 -0.31
N SER A 218 -5.33 -4.60 0.70
CA SER A 218 -4.07 -4.66 1.43
C SER A 218 -4.37 -4.57 2.92
N PHE A 219 -3.57 -5.25 3.73
CA PHE A 219 -3.81 -5.38 5.16
C PHE A 219 -2.58 -4.94 5.95
N LEU A 220 -2.82 -4.23 7.05
CA LEU A 220 -1.83 -4.03 8.11
C LEU A 220 -2.34 -4.66 9.39
N ILE A 221 -1.61 -5.64 9.91
CA ILE A 221 -1.97 -6.37 11.14
C ILE A 221 -0.97 -6.01 12.23
N ASN A 222 -1.33 -5.12 13.15
CA ASN A 222 -0.42 -4.56 14.15
C ASN A 222 0.91 -4.07 13.53
N GLY A 223 0.83 -3.39 12.37
CA GLY A 223 1.97 -2.84 11.65
C GLY A 223 2.63 -3.78 10.64
N VAL A 224 2.25 -5.06 10.59
CA VAL A 224 2.76 -6.01 9.58
C VAL A 224 1.92 -5.90 8.31
N PHE A 225 2.57 -5.58 7.20
CA PHE A 225 1.93 -5.44 5.89
C PHE A 225 1.74 -6.81 5.21
N VAL A 226 0.55 -7.00 4.61
CA VAL A 226 0.24 -8.12 3.71
C VAL A 226 -0.50 -7.55 2.50
N GLY A 227 0.09 -7.67 1.32
CA GLY A 227 -0.50 -7.23 0.05
C GLY A 227 -1.37 -8.31 -0.58
N GLY A 228 -2.56 -7.94 -1.07
CA GLY A 228 -3.51 -8.89 -1.64
C GLY A 228 -4.23 -9.74 -0.60
N PHE A 229 -5.01 -10.73 -1.09
CA PHE A 229 -5.74 -11.66 -0.22
C PHE A 229 -5.10 -13.06 -0.32
N ASP A 230 -4.12 -13.29 0.54
CA ASP A 230 -3.58 -14.62 0.85
C ASP A 230 -4.02 -15.00 2.27
N GLN A 231 -5.05 -15.83 2.37
CA GLN A 231 -5.65 -16.23 3.65
C GLN A 231 -4.63 -16.90 4.57
N ALA A 232 -3.78 -17.78 4.04
CA ALA A 232 -2.81 -18.52 4.85
C ALA A 232 -1.75 -17.57 5.44
N GLN A 233 -1.27 -16.61 4.64
CA GLN A 233 -0.32 -15.59 5.11
C GLN A 233 -0.95 -14.69 6.17
N LEU A 234 -2.19 -14.23 5.96
CA LEU A 234 -2.93 -13.39 6.92
C LEU A 234 -3.13 -14.11 8.26
N GLU A 235 -3.55 -15.37 8.23
CA GLU A 235 -3.73 -16.20 9.43
C GLU A 235 -2.42 -16.45 10.17
N ALA A 236 -1.32 -16.68 9.45
CA ALA A 236 0.01 -16.83 10.05
C ALA A 236 0.45 -15.55 10.77
N VAL A 237 0.21 -14.36 10.17
CA VAL A 237 0.52 -13.08 10.80
C VAL A 237 -0.33 -12.87 12.05
N ILE A 238 -1.64 -13.15 12.01
CA ILE A 238 -2.53 -13.03 13.18
C ILE A 238 -2.05 -13.93 14.30
N GLU A 239 -1.73 -15.20 14.01
CA GLU A 239 -1.25 -16.13 15.05
C GLU A 239 0.09 -15.68 15.65
N ALA A 240 1.00 -15.14 14.84
CA ALA A 240 2.23 -14.55 15.34
C ALA A 240 1.97 -13.35 16.28
N GLN A 241 0.95 -12.51 16.00
CA GLN A 241 0.55 -11.43 16.91
C GLN A 241 -0.04 -11.98 18.22
N ARG A 242 -0.87 -13.03 18.15
CA ARG A 242 -1.40 -13.71 19.34
C ARG A 242 -0.28 -14.27 20.23
N GLN A 243 0.73 -14.88 19.63
CA GLN A 243 1.89 -15.41 20.37
C GLN A 243 2.68 -14.29 21.05
N LYS A 244 2.91 -13.16 20.35
CA LYS A 244 3.58 -11.98 20.96
C LYS A 244 2.80 -11.42 22.14
N LEU A 245 1.47 -11.40 22.09
CA LEU A 245 0.62 -10.94 23.18
C LEU A 245 0.69 -11.87 24.39
N ARG A 246 0.65 -13.19 24.16
CA ARG A 246 0.82 -14.21 25.25
C ARG A 246 2.18 -14.12 25.93
N ALA A 247 3.24 -13.84 25.19
CA ALA A 247 4.59 -13.72 25.74
C ALA A 247 4.83 -12.44 26.57
N ARG A 248 3.89 -11.48 26.53
CA ARG A 248 3.98 -10.22 27.30
C ARG A 248 3.17 -10.23 28.62
N GLN A 249 2.35 -11.27 28.81
CA GLN A 249 1.56 -11.53 30.04
C GLN A 249 2.35 -12.34 31.05
#